data_702b6b79c43ac2e561d28caa99a0318a
#
_entry.id   702b6b79c43ac2e561d28caa99a0318a
#
_cell.length_a   1.000
_cell.length_b   1.000
_cell.length_c   1.000
_cell.angle_alpha   90.00
_cell.angle_beta   90.00
_cell.angle_gamma   90.00
#
_symmetry.space_group_name_H-M   'P 1'
#
loop_
_entity.id
_entity.type
_entity.pdbx_description
1 polymer ?
#
loop_
_entity_poly.entity_id
_entity_poly.type
_entity_poly.pdbx_seq_one_letter_code
_entity_poly.pdbx_strand_id
1 'polypeptide(L)'
;MFSSCYSKKYCIFVEKRLHLSNRSKLHCVRFALFLHVKGVFFLIVQIDCIMAFYFCIQIATVRPLGLNINKIIRTMEKTNIYTDEERYWMTGGRTGTLPTRIIPSVIYSLAPNEIFVFGSNALGMHHAGAARVAYNEFGAEWGNGEGLQGQSYSIPTMEGEHNTKLAIMRFTQYAKEHSEIKFLVTPVGCGIAGYTPEEIAPMFVDAAYLENVYLPISFWKVLMKCDT
;
A
#
# COMPACT_ATOMS: atom_id res chain seq x y z
N MET A 1 -21.83 -28.69 15.53
CA MET A 1 -21.14 -28.64 16.83
C MET A 1 -19.94 -29.56 16.75
N PHE A 2 -18.76 -29.03 16.53
CA PHE A 2 -17.52 -29.78 16.67
C PHE A 2 -16.65 -29.03 17.68
N SER A 3 -16.58 -29.59 18.88
CA SER A 3 -15.69 -29.13 19.93
C SER A 3 -14.41 -29.95 19.83
N SER A 4 -13.30 -29.30 19.48
CA SER A 4 -11.97 -29.87 19.64
C SER A 4 -11.28 -29.14 20.79
N CYS A 5 -11.19 -29.83 21.92
CA CYS A 5 -10.53 -29.35 23.12
C CYS A 5 -9.06 -29.77 23.06
N TYR A 6 -8.15 -28.81 22.88
CA TYR A 6 -6.71 -29.04 23.03
C TYR A 6 -6.18 -28.12 24.14
N SER A 7 -5.84 -28.77 25.27
CA SER A 7 -5.15 -28.24 26.46
C SER A 7 -5.90 -27.14 27.25
N LYS A 8 -5.90 -27.27 28.58
CA LYS A 8 -6.61 -26.49 29.62
C LYS A 8 -6.46 -24.95 29.62
N LYS A 9 -5.97 -24.33 28.56
CA LYS A 9 -5.76 -22.86 28.48
C LYS A 9 -6.41 -22.17 27.28
N TYR A 10 -7.02 -22.89 26.35
CA TYR A 10 -7.61 -22.27 25.13
C TYR A 10 -8.89 -22.97 24.72
N CYS A 11 -10.00 -22.25 24.64
CA CYS A 11 -11.25 -22.71 24.01
C CYS A 11 -11.43 -21.91 22.70
N ILE A 12 -11.55 -22.63 21.59
CA ILE A 12 -11.90 -22.04 20.29
C ILE A 12 -13.37 -22.39 20.05
N PHE A 13 -14.24 -21.39 19.99
CA PHE A 13 -15.64 -21.56 19.58
C PHE A 13 -15.78 -21.19 18.12
N VAL A 14 -16.28 -22.12 17.32
CA VAL A 14 -16.63 -21.88 15.92
C VAL A 14 -18.16 -21.90 15.84
N GLU A 15 -18.75 -20.73 15.59
CA GLU A 15 -20.19 -20.63 15.36
C GLU A 15 -20.46 -20.61 13.85
N LYS A 16 -21.06 -21.69 13.35
CA LYS A 16 -21.45 -21.83 11.95
C LYS A 16 -22.92 -21.44 11.79
N ARG A 17 -23.22 -20.25 11.27
CA ARG A 17 -24.55 -19.95 10.75
C ARG A 17 -24.59 -20.29 9.26
N LEU A 18 -25.26 -21.40 8.95
CA LEU A 18 -25.64 -21.75 7.59
C LEU A 18 -26.97 -21.06 7.26
N HIS A 19 -26.95 -20.10 6.35
CA HIS A 19 -28.13 -19.67 5.63
C HIS A 19 -28.04 -20.21 4.20
N LEU A 20 -28.88 -21.21 3.91
CA LEU A 20 -29.09 -21.74 2.57
C LEU A 20 -29.98 -20.78 1.79
N SER A 21 -29.45 -20.11 0.77
CA SER A 21 -30.24 -19.55 -0.32
C SER A 21 -29.38 -19.47 -1.57
N ASN A 22 -29.98 -19.92 -2.64
CA ASN A 22 -29.53 -20.28 -3.97
C ASN A 22 -28.67 -19.26 -4.75
N ARG A 23 -27.69 -19.79 -5.49
CA ARG A 23 -26.94 -19.27 -6.64
C ARG A 23 -25.78 -18.30 -6.39
N SER A 24 -24.57 -18.84 -6.66
CA SER A 24 -23.37 -18.13 -7.15
C SER A 24 -22.90 -16.89 -6.36
N LYS A 25 -22.48 -17.07 -5.11
CA LYS A 25 -21.55 -16.14 -4.41
C LYS A 25 -20.69 -16.98 -3.46
N LEU A 26 -19.37 -16.81 -3.55
CA LEU A 26 -18.43 -17.30 -2.55
C LEU A 26 -18.88 -16.80 -1.18
N HIS A 27 -19.29 -17.70 -0.31
CA HIS A 27 -19.70 -17.33 1.04
C HIS A 27 -18.45 -17.09 1.91
N CYS A 28 -18.28 -15.86 2.31
CA CYS A 28 -17.35 -15.49 3.38
C CYS A 28 -17.87 -16.08 4.69
N VAL A 29 -17.18 -17.05 5.26
CA VAL A 29 -17.48 -17.62 6.57
C VAL A 29 -16.79 -16.76 7.61
N ARG A 30 -17.56 -16.07 8.46
CA ARG A 30 -17.05 -15.24 9.55
C ARG A 30 -16.68 -16.12 10.73
N PHE A 31 -15.44 -16.07 11.17
CA PHE A 31 -14.99 -16.69 12.41
C PHE A 31 -14.72 -15.60 13.45
N ALA A 32 -15.22 -15.83 14.67
CA ALA A 32 -14.80 -15.06 15.83
C ALA A 32 -13.79 -15.89 16.62
N LEU A 33 -12.60 -15.40 16.82
CA LEU A 33 -11.59 -16.00 17.67
C LEU A 33 -11.65 -15.35 19.05
N PHE A 34 -12.00 -16.13 20.06
CA PHE A 34 -11.97 -15.69 21.46
C PHE A 34 -10.68 -16.18 22.10
N LEU A 35 -9.84 -15.27 22.54
CA LEU A 35 -8.66 -15.60 23.34
C LEU A 35 -8.94 -15.25 24.80
N HIS A 36 -8.86 -16.24 25.67
CA HIS A 36 -8.93 -16.05 27.11
C HIS A 36 -7.52 -16.11 27.70
N VAL A 37 -6.99 -14.97 28.11
CA VAL A 37 -5.69 -14.87 28.77
C VAL A 37 -5.88 -14.13 30.09
N LYS A 38 -5.58 -14.80 31.22
CA LYS A 38 -5.61 -14.21 32.57
C LYS A 38 -6.95 -13.55 32.97
N GLY A 39 -8.10 -14.16 32.60
CA GLY A 39 -9.42 -13.69 33.03
C GLY A 39 -10.01 -12.53 32.21
N VAL A 40 -9.40 -12.13 31.09
CA VAL A 40 -9.91 -11.07 30.23
C VAL A 40 -10.27 -11.65 28.85
N PHE A 41 -11.48 -11.35 28.37
CA PHE A 41 -11.95 -11.74 27.04
C PHE A 41 -11.57 -10.65 26.03
N PHE A 42 -10.81 -11.00 25.00
CA PHE A 42 -10.56 -10.13 23.85
C PHE A 42 -11.36 -10.63 22.65
N LEU A 43 -12.22 -9.76 22.10
CA LEU A 43 -12.88 -9.97 20.82
C LEU A 43 -11.93 -9.52 19.71
N ILE A 44 -11.33 -10.46 18.97
CA ILE A 44 -10.56 -10.15 17.78
C ILE A 44 -11.50 -10.16 16.58
N VAL A 45 -11.68 -9.00 15.98
CA VAL A 45 -12.65 -8.71 14.92
C VAL A 45 -12.19 -9.30 13.58
N GLN A 46 -13.13 -9.96 12.91
CA GLN A 46 -13.21 -10.30 11.48
C GLN A 46 -11.92 -10.41 10.68
N ILE A 47 -11.52 -11.66 10.40
CA ILE A 47 -10.50 -12.00 9.40
C ILE A 47 -11.14 -12.96 8.39
N ASP A 48 -10.93 -12.76 7.10
CA ASP A 48 -11.39 -13.64 6.03
C ASP A 48 -10.85 -15.05 6.19
N CYS A 49 -11.65 -16.06 5.83
CA CYS A 49 -11.42 -17.49 6.14
C CYS A 49 -10.04 -18.04 5.82
N ILE A 50 -9.40 -17.56 4.75
CA ILE A 50 -8.08 -18.04 4.32
C ILE A 50 -7.00 -17.52 5.28
N MET A 51 -7.10 -16.29 5.73
CA MET A 51 -6.16 -15.67 6.67
C MET A 51 -6.31 -16.25 8.08
N ALA A 52 -7.53 -16.58 8.53
CA ALA A 52 -7.74 -17.20 9.83
C ALA A 52 -7.15 -18.62 9.89
N PHE A 53 -7.23 -19.38 8.81
CA PHE A 53 -6.66 -20.74 8.72
C PHE A 53 -5.11 -20.68 8.68
N TYR A 54 -4.53 -19.75 7.91
CA TYR A 54 -3.09 -19.49 7.92
C TYR A 54 -2.60 -19.00 9.28
N PHE A 55 -3.36 -18.15 9.96
CA PHE A 55 -3.04 -17.63 11.28
C PHE A 55 -3.07 -18.73 12.36
N CYS A 56 -4.06 -19.63 12.34
CA CYS A 56 -4.12 -20.77 13.26
C CYS A 56 -2.96 -21.76 13.06
N ILE A 57 -2.58 -22.05 11.81
CA ILE A 57 -1.43 -22.92 11.50
C ILE A 57 -0.13 -22.27 11.96
N GLN A 58 0.05 -20.99 11.71
CA GLN A 58 1.25 -20.21 12.11
C GLN A 58 1.38 -20.15 13.64
N ILE A 59 0.29 -19.91 14.39
CA ILE A 59 0.34 -19.87 15.86
C ILE A 59 0.74 -21.24 16.43
N ALA A 60 0.25 -22.35 15.85
CA ALA A 60 0.58 -23.69 16.29
C ALA A 60 2.04 -24.07 16.01
N THR A 61 2.64 -23.53 14.93
CA THR A 61 4.02 -23.85 14.51
C THR A 61 5.08 -22.91 15.10
N VAL A 62 4.70 -21.68 15.46
CA VAL A 62 5.63 -20.61 15.88
C VAL A 62 5.96 -20.66 17.39
N ARG A 63 5.08 -21.23 18.24
CA ARG A 63 5.31 -21.31 19.69
C ARG A 63 6.55 -22.11 20.12
N PRO A 64 6.91 -23.23 19.44
CA PRO A 64 8.14 -23.95 19.78
C PRO A 64 9.42 -23.21 19.43
N LEU A 65 9.35 -22.17 18.56
CA LEU A 65 10.51 -21.45 18.02
C LEU A 65 10.87 -20.16 18.78
N GLY A 66 10.20 -19.83 19.90
CA GLY A 66 10.50 -18.63 20.70
C GLY A 66 10.22 -17.30 19.99
N LEU A 67 9.48 -17.31 18.89
CA LEU A 67 9.17 -16.11 18.09
C LEU A 67 8.19 -15.20 18.82
N ASN A 68 8.51 -13.91 18.90
CA ASN A 68 7.68 -12.90 19.55
C ASN A 68 6.45 -12.58 18.68
N ILE A 69 5.28 -13.12 19.07
CA ILE A 69 3.99 -12.95 18.36
C ILE A 69 3.66 -11.46 18.17
N ASN A 70 3.97 -10.60 19.13
CA ASN A 70 3.71 -9.16 19.02
C ASN A 70 4.56 -8.51 17.92
N LYS A 71 5.78 -9.01 17.67
CA LYS A 71 6.63 -8.56 16.56
C LYS A 71 6.05 -9.01 15.22
N ILE A 72 5.53 -10.24 15.15
CA ILE A 72 4.89 -10.79 13.94
C ILE A 72 3.61 -10.01 13.62
N ILE A 73 2.75 -9.75 14.63
CA ILE A 73 1.51 -8.96 14.46
C ILE A 73 1.84 -7.55 13.95
N ARG A 74 2.82 -6.85 14.56
CA ARG A 74 3.27 -5.53 14.09
C ARG A 74 3.84 -5.55 12.67
N THR A 75 4.46 -6.66 12.25
CA THR A 75 4.96 -6.82 10.88
C THR A 75 3.82 -7.09 9.90
N MET A 76 2.77 -7.83 10.30
CA MET A 76 1.59 -8.09 9.47
C MET A 76 0.67 -6.87 9.32
N GLU A 77 0.67 -5.94 10.30
CA GLU A 77 -0.08 -4.67 10.24
C GLU A 77 0.51 -3.65 9.24
N LYS A 78 1.73 -3.90 8.73
CA LYS A 78 2.44 -3.01 7.78
C LYS A 78 2.42 -3.51 6.32
N THR A 79 1.40 -4.26 5.92
CA THR A 79 1.26 -4.64 4.52
C THR A 79 0.65 -3.49 3.71
N ASN A 80 1.23 -3.22 2.54
CA ASN A 80 0.69 -2.23 1.62
C ASN A 80 -0.72 -2.63 1.16
N ILE A 81 -1.64 -1.67 1.12
CA ILE A 81 -3.05 -1.90 0.80
C ILE A 81 -3.32 -1.52 -0.65
N TYR A 82 -3.87 -2.47 -1.40
CA TYR A 82 -4.39 -2.27 -2.74
C TYR A 82 -5.93 -2.37 -2.71
N THR A 83 -6.60 -1.45 -3.39
CA THR A 83 -8.05 -1.52 -3.66
C THR A 83 -8.35 -2.65 -4.65
N ASP A 84 -9.62 -3.06 -4.78
CA ASP A 84 -10.02 -4.08 -5.76
C ASP A 84 -9.81 -3.59 -7.21
N GLU A 85 -9.97 -2.29 -7.44
CA GLU A 85 -9.70 -1.66 -8.73
C GLU A 85 -8.21 -1.70 -9.07
N GLU A 86 -7.32 -1.36 -8.12
CA GLU A 86 -5.87 -1.43 -8.30
C GLU A 86 -5.42 -2.88 -8.59
N ARG A 87 -5.97 -3.87 -7.88
CA ARG A 87 -5.70 -5.29 -8.15
C ARG A 87 -6.14 -5.71 -9.55
N TYR A 88 -7.31 -5.25 -10.00
CA TYR A 88 -7.79 -5.51 -11.34
C TYR A 88 -6.84 -4.96 -12.41
N TRP A 89 -6.34 -3.74 -12.24
CA TRP A 89 -5.36 -3.13 -13.12
C TRP A 89 -4.01 -3.87 -13.10
N MET A 90 -3.52 -4.25 -11.91
CA MET A 90 -2.27 -5.01 -11.76
C MET A 90 -2.27 -6.35 -12.51
N THR A 91 -3.44 -6.96 -12.70
CA THR A 91 -3.58 -8.17 -13.52
C THR A 91 -3.73 -7.89 -15.03
N GLY A 92 -3.58 -6.62 -15.45
CA GLY A 92 -3.78 -6.20 -16.85
C GLY A 92 -5.25 -6.14 -17.28
N GLY A 93 -6.18 -6.19 -16.31
CA GLY A 93 -7.61 -6.27 -16.61
C GLY A 93 -8.01 -7.57 -17.32
N ARG A 94 -9.20 -7.59 -17.91
CA ARG A 94 -9.71 -8.80 -18.62
C ARG A 94 -8.98 -9.09 -19.93
N THR A 95 -8.42 -8.06 -20.56
CA THR A 95 -7.74 -8.17 -21.87
C THR A 95 -6.22 -8.24 -21.76
N GLY A 96 -5.65 -8.05 -20.57
CA GLY A 96 -4.21 -7.97 -20.36
C GLY A 96 -3.54 -6.72 -20.93
N THR A 97 -4.32 -5.69 -21.31
CA THR A 97 -3.83 -4.48 -21.98
C THR A 97 -3.63 -3.28 -21.05
N LEU A 98 -4.10 -3.37 -19.79
CA LEU A 98 -3.95 -2.30 -18.82
C LEU A 98 -2.53 -2.28 -18.25
N PRO A 99 -2.00 -1.10 -17.87
CA PRO A 99 -0.73 -1.00 -17.16
C PRO A 99 -0.77 -1.76 -15.84
N THR A 100 0.28 -2.50 -15.55
CA THR A 100 0.40 -3.31 -14.33
C THR A 100 1.25 -2.63 -13.24
N ARG A 101 1.95 -1.55 -13.59
CA ARG A 101 2.81 -0.78 -12.69
C ARG A 101 1.99 0.24 -11.89
N ILE A 102 1.25 -0.27 -10.92
CA ILE A 102 0.35 0.52 -10.07
C ILE A 102 0.86 0.49 -8.64
N ILE A 103 0.85 1.65 -7.98
CA ILE A 103 1.16 1.72 -6.56
C ILE A 103 -0.04 1.29 -5.71
N PRO A 104 0.18 0.77 -4.49
CA PRO A 104 -0.90 0.58 -3.52
C PRO A 104 -1.48 1.93 -3.06
N SER A 105 -2.77 1.94 -2.74
CA SER A 105 -3.45 3.11 -2.17
C SER A 105 -2.87 3.54 -0.83
N VAL A 106 -2.33 2.60 -0.05
CA VAL A 106 -1.62 2.87 1.20
C VAL A 106 -0.30 2.11 1.22
N ILE A 107 0.80 2.84 1.36
CA ILE A 107 2.17 2.31 1.45
C ILE A 107 2.62 2.39 2.91
N TYR A 108 2.79 1.25 3.56
CA TYR A 108 3.28 1.14 4.94
C TYR A 108 4.76 0.71 5.02
N SER A 109 5.25 0.04 4.00
CA SER A 109 6.63 -0.46 3.97
C SER A 109 7.17 -0.47 2.55
N LEU A 110 8.49 -0.37 2.43
CA LEU A 110 9.23 -0.41 1.17
C LEU A 110 10.21 -1.57 1.18
N ALA A 111 10.39 -2.20 0.04
CA ALA A 111 11.53 -3.09 -0.20
C ALA A 111 12.84 -2.28 -0.27
N PRO A 112 14.02 -2.89 -0.09
CA PRO A 112 15.31 -2.17 -0.11
C PRO A 112 15.59 -1.37 -1.38
N ASN A 113 15.01 -1.78 -2.52
CA ASN A 113 15.15 -1.12 -3.81
C ASN A 113 13.92 -0.27 -4.21
N GLU A 114 12.99 -0.04 -3.29
CA GLU A 114 11.82 0.79 -3.52
C GLU A 114 12.01 2.19 -2.92
N ILE A 115 11.62 3.21 -3.66
CA ILE A 115 11.67 4.61 -3.26
C ILE A 115 10.25 5.20 -3.28
N PHE A 116 9.86 5.83 -2.18
CA PHE A 116 8.59 6.52 -2.01
C PHE A 116 8.68 7.93 -2.62
N VAL A 117 8.00 8.17 -3.74
CA VAL A 117 8.01 9.50 -4.41
C VAL A 117 6.80 10.31 -3.97
N PHE A 118 7.05 11.53 -3.50
CA PHE A 118 6.01 12.37 -2.90
C PHE A 118 6.11 13.83 -3.32
N GLY A 119 4.97 14.54 -3.26
CA GLY A 119 4.92 15.99 -3.47
C GLY A 119 5.38 16.76 -2.25
N SER A 120 6.26 17.74 -2.47
CA SER A 120 6.81 18.63 -1.46
C SER A 120 6.63 20.10 -1.85
N ASN A 121 7.26 21.00 -1.12
CA ASN A 121 7.52 22.38 -1.47
C ASN A 121 9.04 22.62 -1.51
N ALA A 122 9.48 23.71 -2.14
CA ALA A 122 10.91 24.02 -2.28
C ALA A 122 11.64 24.17 -0.93
N LEU A 123 10.91 24.53 0.13
CA LEU A 123 11.48 24.69 1.48
C LEU A 123 11.61 23.36 2.23
N GLY A 124 11.11 22.24 1.68
CA GLY A 124 11.18 20.93 2.32
C GLY A 124 10.39 20.83 3.64
N MET A 125 9.29 21.56 3.75
CA MET A 125 8.43 21.53 4.95
C MET A 125 7.41 20.38 4.83
N HIS A 126 7.70 19.25 5.49
CA HIS A 126 6.93 18.01 5.38
C HIS A 126 5.84 17.90 6.45
N HIS A 127 4.97 18.92 6.57
CA HIS A 127 3.98 18.99 7.64
C HIS A 127 2.81 18.00 7.56
N ALA A 128 2.40 17.60 6.34
CA ALA A 128 1.16 16.84 6.16
C ALA A 128 1.21 15.90 4.95
N GLY A 129 0.20 15.02 4.83
CA GLY A 129 0.01 14.12 3.68
C GLY A 129 1.18 13.18 3.45
N ALA A 130 1.46 12.88 2.19
CA ALA A 130 2.54 11.98 1.78
C ALA A 130 3.93 12.49 2.23
N ALA A 131 4.15 13.80 2.26
CA ALA A 131 5.39 14.40 2.73
C ALA A 131 5.67 14.07 4.21
N ARG A 132 4.64 14.12 5.07
CA ARG A 132 4.79 13.74 6.48
C ARG A 132 5.06 12.25 6.66
N VAL A 133 4.43 11.41 5.85
CA VAL A 133 4.70 9.95 5.85
C VAL A 133 6.16 9.71 5.43
N ALA A 134 6.63 10.37 4.36
CA ALA A 134 8.01 10.26 3.91
C ALA A 134 9.01 10.66 5.00
N TYR A 135 8.75 11.75 5.70
CA TYR A 135 9.58 12.23 6.81
C TYR A 135 9.61 11.25 7.99
N ASN A 136 8.45 10.74 8.39
CA ASN A 136 8.35 9.88 9.57
C ASN A 136 8.84 8.45 9.34
N GLU A 137 8.65 7.89 8.13
CA GLU A 137 8.79 6.45 7.87
C GLU A 137 9.88 6.13 6.83
N PHE A 138 10.19 7.05 5.90
CA PHE A 138 11.03 6.74 4.74
C PHE A 138 12.26 7.65 4.58
N GLY A 139 12.60 8.41 5.62
CA GLY A 139 13.86 9.13 5.71
C GLY A 139 13.94 10.42 4.90
N ALA A 140 12.79 11.04 4.56
CA ALA A 140 12.80 12.40 4.03
C ALA A 140 13.35 13.39 5.06
N GLU A 141 14.09 14.39 4.61
CA GLU A 141 14.78 15.35 5.47
C GLU A 141 14.02 16.68 5.49
N TRP A 142 13.84 17.21 6.71
CA TRP A 142 13.26 18.52 6.89
C TRP A 142 14.19 19.61 6.32
N GLY A 143 13.62 20.51 5.51
CA GLY A 143 14.38 21.56 4.85
C GLY A 143 14.94 21.15 3.47
N ASN A 144 14.75 19.90 3.04
CA ASN A 144 15.15 19.40 1.73
C ASN A 144 13.90 19.14 0.86
N GLY A 145 13.61 20.04 -0.09
CA GLY A 145 12.37 20.02 -0.87
C GLY A 145 12.43 19.22 -2.16
N GLU A 146 13.61 18.78 -2.62
CA GLU A 146 13.77 18.09 -3.90
C GLU A 146 14.84 17.01 -3.86
N GLY A 147 14.60 15.90 -4.55
CA GLY A 147 15.57 14.84 -4.77
C GLY A 147 15.48 13.67 -3.81
N LEU A 148 16.46 12.76 -3.90
CA LEU A 148 16.56 11.55 -3.10
C LEU A 148 16.97 11.84 -1.67
N GLN A 149 16.25 11.25 -0.71
CA GLN A 149 16.45 11.40 0.74
C GLN A 149 16.06 10.07 1.42
N GLY A 150 17.02 9.34 1.96
CA GLY A 150 16.75 8.00 2.51
C GLY A 150 16.09 7.08 1.48
N GLN A 151 14.93 6.51 1.82
CA GLN A 151 14.08 5.75 0.90
C GLN A 151 12.93 6.58 0.32
N SER A 152 13.12 7.88 0.16
CA SER A 152 12.12 8.78 -0.42
C SER A 152 12.71 9.73 -1.45
N TYR A 153 11.88 10.20 -2.37
CA TYR A 153 12.24 11.21 -3.37
C TYR A 153 11.18 12.31 -3.37
N SER A 154 11.59 13.56 -3.13
CA SER A 154 10.69 14.69 -3.06
C SER A 154 10.64 15.45 -4.39
N ILE A 155 9.43 15.86 -4.79
CA ILE A 155 9.15 16.67 -5.98
C ILE A 155 8.44 17.94 -5.50
N PRO A 156 9.03 19.14 -5.61
CA PRO A 156 8.36 20.39 -5.26
C PRO A 156 7.20 20.67 -6.22
N THR A 157 6.01 20.93 -5.66
CA THR A 157 4.75 21.12 -6.39
C THR A 157 3.99 22.38 -5.98
N MET A 158 4.53 23.18 -5.06
CA MET A 158 3.89 24.40 -4.55
C MET A 158 4.36 25.67 -5.26
N GLU A 159 5.32 25.58 -6.16
CA GLU A 159 6.01 26.70 -6.80
C GLU A 159 5.44 27.05 -8.19
N GLY A 160 4.22 26.60 -8.46
CA GLY A 160 3.49 26.79 -9.71
C GLY A 160 3.79 25.73 -10.78
N GLU A 161 2.92 25.66 -11.77
CA GLU A 161 2.88 24.60 -12.79
C GLU A 161 4.21 24.42 -13.52
N HIS A 162 4.82 25.51 -13.98
CA HIS A 162 6.08 25.46 -14.73
C HIS A 162 7.20 24.81 -13.90
N ASN A 163 7.38 25.22 -12.65
CA ASN A 163 8.42 24.69 -11.76
C ASN A 163 8.13 23.24 -11.38
N THR A 164 6.86 22.90 -11.16
CA THR A 164 6.41 21.51 -10.92
C THR A 164 6.76 20.62 -12.11
N LYS A 165 6.49 21.05 -13.33
CA LYS A 165 6.85 20.31 -14.55
C LYS A 165 8.36 20.09 -14.66
N LEU A 166 9.17 21.12 -14.40
CA LEU A 166 10.63 20.99 -14.40
C LEU A 166 11.13 20.02 -13.34
N ALA A 167 10.53 20.01 -12.15
CA ALA A 167 10.89 19.08 -11.08
C ALA A 167 10.53 17.63 -11.45
N ILE A 168 9.37 17.41 -12.08
CA ILE A 168 8.97 16.09 -12.60
C ILE A 168 9.91 15.64 -13.72
N MET A 169 10.36 16.52 -14.59
CA MET A 169 11.35 16.19 -15.63
C MET A 169 12.69 15.74 -15.01
N ARG A 170 13.17 16.45 -13.96
CA ARG A 170 14.39 16.03 -13.23
C ARG A 170 14.22 14.68 -12.55
N PHE A 171 13.06 14.44 -11.92
CA PHE A 171 12.71 13.13 -11.40
C PHE A 171 12.73 12.05 -12.47
N THR A 172 12.12 12.30 -13.63
CA THR A 172 12.06 11.34 -14.75
C THR A 172 13.46 10.99 -15.25
N GLN A 173 14.33 12.00 -15.39
CA GLN A 173 15.73 11.78 -15.76
C GLN A 173 16.47 10.95 -14.69
N TYR A 174 16.26 11.26 -13.41
CA TYR A 174 16.84 10.49 -12.30
C TYR A 174 16.37 9.04 -12.33
N ALA A 175 15.08 8.79 -12.52
CA ALA A 175 14.53 7.44 -12.60
C ALA A 175 15.06 6.64 -13.79
N LYS A 176 15.31 7.32 -14.92
CA LYS A 176 15.93 6.72 -16.12
C LYS A 176 17.37 6.28 -15.88
N GLU A 177 18.12 7.06 -15.11
CA GLU A 177 19.53 6.78 -14.77
C GLU A 177 19.67 5.68 -13.71
N HIS A 178 18.61 5.40 -12.94
CA HIS A 178 18.58 4.42 -11.83
C HIS A 178 17.54 3.33 -12.08
N SER A 179 17.69 2.59 -13.15
CA SER A 179 16.73 1.55 -13.57
C SER A 179 16.62 0.36 -12.59
N GLU A 180 17.60 0.17 -11.71
CA GLU A 180 17.62 -0.83 -10.63
C GLU A 180 16.71 -0.45 -9.45
N ILE A 181 16.34 0.82 -9.35
CA ILE A 181 15.47 1.36 -8.30
C ILE A 181 14.03 1.40 -8.81
N LYS A 182 13.08 0.96 -7.98
CA LYS A 182 11.65 1.02 -8.23
C LYS A 182 11.04 2.24 -7.54
N PHE A 183 10.48 3.14 -8.32
CA PHE A 183 9.89 4.38 -7.84
C PHE A 183 8.37 4.26 -7.69
N LEU A 184 7.86 4.38 -6.46
CA LEU A 184 6.45 4.34 -6.12
C LEU A 184 5.92 5.78 -6.04
N VAL A 185 5.38 6.29 -7.13
CA VAL A 185 4.93 7.69 -7.23
C VAL A 185 3.54 7.84 -6.63
N THR A 186 3.42 8.51 -5.49
CA THR A 186 2.12 8.85 -4.89
C THR A 186 1.36 9.84 -5.79
N PRO A 187 0.07 10.17 -5.52
CA PRO A 187 -0.64 11.23 -6.24
C PRO A 187 -0.02 12.61 -5.98
N VAL A 188 1.20 12.80 -6.52
CA VAL A 188 2.02 14.02 -6.39
C VAL A 188 1.22 15.22 -6.86
N GLY A 189 1.23 16.31 -6.06
CA GLY A 189 0.50 17.54 -6.37
C GLY A 189 -1.01 17.50 -6.12
N CYS A 190 -1.64 16.32 -5.98
CA CYS A 190 -3.09 16.20 -5.82
C CYS A 190 -3.60 16.42 -4.38
N GLY A 191 -2.73 16.85 -3.47
CA GLY A 191 -3.08 17.19 -2.09
C GLY A 191 -3.15 18.71 -1.89
N ILE A 192 -2.30 19.23 -0.99
CA ILE A 192 -2.26 20.65 -0.60
C ILE A 192 -1.95 21.56 -1.80
N ALA A 193 -1.15 21.10 -2.78
CA ALA A 193 -0.85 21.87 -3.99
C ALA A 193 -2.07 22.09 -4.90
N GLY A 194 -3.14 21.29 -4.75
CA GLY A 194 -4.45 21.51 -5.36
C GLY A 194 -4.59 21.10 -6.82
N TYR A 195 -3.59 20.42 -7.40
CA TYR A 195 -3.71 19.88 -8.76
C TYR A 195 -4.72 18.75 -8.83
N THR A 196 -5.44 18.67 -9.94
CA THR A 196 -6.21 17.47 -10.29
C THR A 196 -5.32 16.43 -10.98
N PRO A 197 -5.71 15.16 -11.00
CA PRO A 197 -4.99 14.15 -11.81
C PRO A 197 -4.90 14.53 -13.30
N GLU A 198 -5.91 15.20 -13.83
CA GLU A 198 -5.97 15.68 -15.23
C GLU A 198 -4.91 16.72 -15.54
N GLU A 199 -4.51 17.55 -14.55
CA GLU A 199 -3.48 18.57 -14.71
C GLU A 199 -2.07 17.99 -14.52
N ILE A 200 -1.89 17.09 -13.55
CA ILE A 200 -0.54 16.64 -13.17
C ILE A 200 -0.08 15.38 -13.92
N ALA A 201 -1.00 14.43 -14.23
CA ALA A 201 -0.62 13.18 -14.87
C ALA A 201 0.06 13.36 -16.24
N PRO A 202 -0.35 14.31 -17.12
CA PRO A 202 0.35 14.57 -18.38
C PRO A 202 1.82 14.95 -18.22
N MET A 203 2.20 15.52 -17.06
CA MET A 203 3.60 15.85 -16.77
C MET A 203 4.46 14.61 -16.50
N PHE A 204 3.83 13.47 -16.16
CA PHE A 204 4.48 12.18 -15.93
C PHE A 204 4.49 11.27 -17.16
N VAL A 205 4.06 11.74 -18.35
CA VAL A 205 3.97 10.89 -19.55
C VAL A 205 5.29 10.19 -19.86
N ASP A 206 6.41 10.91 -19.83
CA ASP A 206 7.74 10.34 -20.11
C ASP A 206 8.15 9.32 -19.04
N ALA A 207 7.82 9.58 -17.76
CA ALA A 207 8.05 8.66 -16.65
C ALA A 207 7.22 7.38 -16.76
N ALA A 208 6.02 7.46 -17.35
CA ALA A 208 5.13 6.32 -17.56
C ALA A 208 5.71 5.26 -18.51
N TYR A 209 6.64 5.62 -19.40
CA TYR A 209 7.35 4.67 -20.27
C TYR A 209 8.48 3.92 -19.56
N LEU A 210 8.93 4.39 -18.40
CA LEU A 210 10.01 3.73 -17.64
C LEU A 210 9.46 2.52 -16.86
N GLU A 211 10.07 1.35 -17.01
CA GLU A 211 9.59 0.12 -16.37
C GLU A 211 9.72 0.12 -14.84
N ASN A 212 10.61 0.92 -14.31
CA ASN A 212 10.88 1.07 -12.89
C ASN A 212 10.01 2.16 -12.19
N VAL A 213 9.15 2.86 -12.93
CA VAL A 213 8.23 3.87 -12.38
C VAL A 213 6.82 3.29 -12.26
N TYR A 214 6.28 3.36 -11.06
CA TYR A 214 4.93 2.92 -10.71
C TYR A 214 4.08 4.13 -10.37
N LEU A 215 2.95 4.30 -11.06
CA LEU A 215 2.07 5.45 -10.91
C LEU A 215 0.75 5.07 -10.20
N PRO A 216 0.06 6.05 -9.59
CA PRO A 216 -1.27 5.82 -9.06
C PRO A 216 -2.28 5.57 -10.19
N ILE A 217 -3.31 4.78 -9.88
CA ILE A 217 -4.37 4.44 -10.85
C ILE A 217 -5.05 5.68 -11.44
N SER A 218 -5.16 6.77 -10.65
CA SER A 218 -5.71 8.05 -11.12
C SER A 218 -4.92 8.65 -12.27
N PHE A 219 -3.57 8.53 -12.25
CA PHE A 219 -2.71 9.02 -13.31
C PHE A 219 -2.82 8.13 -14.55
N TRP A 220 -2.81 6.80 -14.37
CA TRP A 220 -3.00 5.87 -15.49
C TRP A 220 -4.32 6.10 -16.22
N LYS A 221 -5.41 6.35 -15.49
CA LYS A 221 -6.71 6.65 -16.10
C LYS A 221 -6.69 7.88 -17.00
N VAL A 222 -5.91 8.89 -16.66
CA VAL A 222 -5.75 10.10 -17.49
C VAL A 222 -4.87 9.81 -18.69
N LEU A 223 -3.69 9.23 -18.46
CA LEU A 223 -2.71 8.96 -19.53
C LEU A 223 -3.28 8.06 -20.62
N MET A 224 -4.04 7.03 -20.25
CA MET A 224 -4.67 6.12 -21.23
C MET A 224 -5.83 6.74 -22.02
N LYS A 225 -6.46 7.84 -21.54
CA LYS A 225 -7.47 8.56 -22.30
C LYS A 225 -6.86 9.45 -23.39
N CYS A 226 -5.60 9.85 -23.21
CA CYS A 226 -4.88 10.70 -24.18
C CYS A 226 -4.39 9.91 -25.40
N ASP A 227 -4.33 8.57 -25.32
CA ASP A 227 -3.89 7.67 -26.40
C ASP A 227 -5.06 7.23 -27.33
N THR A 228 -6.28 7.70 -27.09
CA THR A 228 -7.47 7.46 -27.93
C THR A 228 -7.89 8.71 -28.70
#